data_12fd3cce1a6159ec1f8cf1e52c78c23f
#
_entry.id   12fd3cce1a6159ec1f8cf1e52c78c23f
#
_cell.length_a   1.000
_cell.length_b   1.000
_cell.length_c   1.000
_cell.angle_alpha   90.00
_cell.angle_beta   90.00
_cell.angle_gamma   90.00
#
_symmetry.space_group_name_H-M   'P 1'
#
loop_
_entity.id
_entity.type
_entity.pdbx_description
1 polymer ?
#
loop_
_entity_poly.entity_id
_entity_poly.type
_entity_poly.pdbx_seq_one_letter_code
_entity_poly.pdbx_strand_id
1 'polypeptide(L)'
;MLTKAKKEQLVEDFEKWWEHKLERPIIQVTLFDEDYQPQKHRYNRGELLEMLYDLDKPVNEVVQAYQETFFSNIYLGDAFPIFYMRSTGVLGAYLGQTYHIDVKQGTIWFQEMKGCELEDIHPRLEETYPLYQRSLELIKAFNQFYGDDIAMGIANLGGMMDIVESMRGANNSLIDLYDDPDEVQRLNDDIYKAFEQAYEEMIASIDLNNTLGYTGWISLLSQKPYFISQCDFCCMIGPEQFDEFVFETLKKEASLIERSFYHLDGPGAVRHLDKIIECGFKGIQWINGAGAVSYTHLRAHETCA
;
A
#
# COMPACT_ATOMS: atom_id res chain seq x y z
N MET A 1 20.44 10.88 9.16
CA MET A 1 20.47 9.86 8.09
C MET A 1 21.30 8.64 8.53
N LEU A 2 21.03 7.48 7.97
CA LEU A 2 21.73 6.24 8.32
C LEU A 2 23.18 6.22 7.82
N THR A 3 24.08 5.63 8.61
CA THR A 3 25.45 5.36 8.15
C THR A 3 25.48 4.25 7.12
N LYS A 4 26.53 4.20 6.28
CA LYS A 4 26.71 3.14 5.29
C LYS A 4 26.66 1.74 5.94
N ALA A 5 27.37 1.54 7.04
CA ALA A 5 27.36 0.27 7.76
C ALA A 5 25.96 -0.14 8.26
N LYS A 6 25.14 0.85 8.69
CA LYS A 6 23.76 0.58 9.10
C LYS A 6 22.87 0.19 7.92
N LYS A 7 23.03 0.85 6.76
CA LYS A 7 22.31 0.49 5.52
C LYS A 7 22.63 -0.94 5.09
N GLU A 8 23.91 -1.31 5.04
CA GLU A 8 24.37 -2.66 4.71
C GLU A 8 23.80 -3.71 5.68
N GLN A 9 23.83 -3.42 6.98
CA GLN A 9 23.27 -4.31 8.00
C GLN A 9 21.75 -4.49 7.84
N LEU A 10 21.00 -3.42 7.55
CA LEU A 10 19.57 -3.49 7.30
C LEU A 10 19.25 -4.37 6.10
N VAL A 11 19.95 -4.17 4.99
CA VAL A 11 19.76 -5.00 3.79
C VAL A 11 20.03 -6.47 4.10
N GLU A 12 21.12 -6.79 4.77
CA GLU A 12 21.47 -8.17 5.13
C GLU A 12 20.41 -8.81 6.06
N ASP A 13 19.98 -8.09 7.09
CA ASP A 13 19.01 -8.60 8.06
C ASP A 13 17.63 -8.81 7.44
N PHE A 14 17.15 -7.87 6.63
CA PHE A 14 15.87 -8.05 5.95
C PHE A 14 15.92 -9.17 4.89
N GLU A 15 17.01 -9.34 4.15
CA GLU A 15 17.15 -10.47 3.21
C GLU A 15 17.14 -11.80 3.97
N LYS A 16 17.85 -11.91 5.10
CA LYS A 16 17.78 -13.09 5.98
C LYS A 16 16.36 -13.31 6.52
N TRP A 17 15.64 -12.25 6.85
CA TRP A 17 14.27 -12.35 7.32
C TRP A 17 13.33 -12.89 6.23
N TRP A 18 13.43 -12.39 5.01
CA TRP A 18 12.68 -12.90 3.86
C TRP A 18 12.97 -14.36 3.55
N GLU A 19 14.18 -14.83 3.85
CA GLU A 19 14.61 -16.21 3.69
C GLU A 19 14.32 -17.08 4.93
N HIS A 20 13.65 -16.55 5.97
CA HIS A 20 13.41 -17.22 7.26
C HIS A 20 14.70 -17.66 7.98
N LYS A 21 15.81 -16.94 7.78
CA LYS A 21 17.13 -17.21 8.37
C LYS A 21 17.53 -16.24 9.47
N LEU A 22 16.76 -15.18 9.69
CA LEU A 22 17.02 -14.23 10.77
C LEU A 22 16.50 -14.82 12.10
N GLU A 23 17.40 -15.04 13.06
CA GLU A 23 17.10 -15.69 14.35
C GLU A 23 16.52 -14.72 15.42
N ARG A 24 16.03 -13.56 14.97
CA ARG A 24 15.40 -12.55 15.81
C ARG A 24 14.22 -11.88 15.09
N PRO A 25 13.28 -11.27 15.81
CA PRO A 25 12.28 -10.44 15.15
C PRO A 25 12.92 -9.17 14.55
N ILE A 26 12.28 -8.64 13.52
CA ILE A 26 12.50 -7.26 13.05
C ILE A 26 11.78 -6.32 14.02
N ILE A 27 12.52 -5.34 14.54
CA ILE A 27 11.99 -4.33 15.47
C ILE A 27 12.33 -2.95 14.94
N GLN A 28 11.30 -2.20 14.56
CA GLN A 28 11.43 -0.86 14.00
C GLN A 28 10.85 0.16 14.95
N VAL A 29 11.66 1.14 15.35
CA VAL A 29 11.23 2.27 16.19
C VAL A 29 11.68 3.56 15.52
N THR A 30 10.74 4.42 15.22
CA THR A 30 11.02 5.77 14.71
C THR A 30 10.57 6.77 15.76
N LEU A 31 11.48 7.58 16.24
CA LEU A 31 11.24 8.63 17.21
C LEU A 31 11.41 10.00 16.55
N PHE A 32 10.70 10.98 17.06
CA PHE A 32 10.98 12.37 16.73
C PHE A 32 12.20 12.85 17.54
N ASP A 33 13.15 13.52 16.89
CA ASP A 33 14.27 14.16 17.53
C ASP A 33 13.83 15.53 18.08
N GLU A 34 13.62 15.62 19.37
CA GLU A 34 13.18 16.87 20.05
C GLU A 34 14.24 17.97 19.98
N ASP A 35 15.50 17.62 19.81
CA ASP A 35 16.61 18.55 19.69
C ASP A 35 16.83 19.04 18.24
N TYR A 36 16.15 18.42 17.27
CA TYR A 36 16.24 18.81 15.87
C TYR A 36 15.71 20.21 15.63
N GLN A 37 16.53 21.06 15.04
CA GLN A 37 16.15 22.42 14.64
C GLN A 37 15.79 22.44 13.15
N PRO A 38 14.50 22.50 12.79
CA PRO A 38 14.09 22.53 11.40
C PRO A 38 14.70 23.72 10.66
N GLN A 39 15.27 23.46 9.50
CA GLN A 39 15.81 24.53 8.63
C GLN A 39 14.73 25.12 7.73
N LYS A 40 13.62 24.39 7.55
CA LYS A 40 12.45 24.77 6.76
C LYS A 40 11.17 24.43 7.53
N HIS A 41 10.01 24.79 6.97
CA HIS A 41 8.72 24.36 7.49
C HIS A 41 8.63 22.82 7.50
N ARG A 42 8.28 22.26 8.65
CA ARG A 42 7.98 20.84 8.79
C ARG A 42 6.49 20.61 8.58
N TYR A 43 6.16 19.96 7.50
CA TYR A 43 4.79 19.63 7.16
C TYR A 43 4.27 18.47 8.01
N ASN A 44 3.01 18.52 8.40
CA ASN A 44 2.37 17.39 9.05
C ASN A 44 1.93 16.34 8.01
N ARG A 45 1.43 15.20 8.48
CA ARG A 45 1.04 14.07 7.64
C ARG A 45 -0.01 14.41 6.59
N GLY A 46 -1.02 15.21 6.97
CA GLY A 46 -2.11 15.59 6.06
C GLY A 46 -1.66 16.58 5.00
N GLU A 47 -0.84 17.57 5.38
CA GLU A 47 -0.24 18.52 4.43
C GLU A 47 0.65 17.80 3.40
N LEU A 48 1.48 16.85 3.84
CA LEU A 48 2.29 16.04 2.91
C LEU A 48 1.41 15.19 1.99
N LEU A 49 0.31 14.63 2.50
CA LEU A 49 -0.64 13.89 1.68
C LEU A 49 -1.26 14.80 0.61
N GLU A 50 -1.76 15.99 1.00
CA GLU A 50 -2.32 16.97 0.06
C GLU A 50 -1.33 17.32 -1.04
N MET A 51 -0.06 17.57 -0.70
CA MET A 51 0.98 17.89 -1.68
C MET A 51 1.25 16.78 -2.70
N LEU A 52 1.08 15.51 -2.34
CA LEU A 52 1.23 14.38 -3.28
C LEU A 52 0.19 14.41 -4.39
N TYR A 53 -1.05 14.83 -4.05
CA TYR A 53 -2.21 14.82 -4.95
C TYR A 53 -2.49 16.16 -5.60
N ASP A 54 -1.82 17.23 -5.19
CA ASP A 54 -1.92 18.55 -5.80
C ASP A 54 -1.14 18.58 -7.12
N LEU A 55 -1.85 18.48 -8.23
CA LEU A 55 -1.27 18.47 -9.58
C LEU A 55 -0.58 19.78 -9.96
N ASP A 56 -0.96 20.89 -9.33
CA ASP A 56 -0.36 22.21 -9.58
C ASP A 56 0.93 22.43 -8.77
N LYS A 57 1.16 21.61 -7.74
CA LYS A 57 2.36 21.70 -6.91
C LYS A 57 3.59 21.14 -7.65
N PRO A 58 4.67 21.90 -7.83
CA PRO A 58 5.90 21.39 -8.45
C PRO A 58 6.45 20.16 -7.72
N VAL A 59 6.80 19.10 -8.46
CA VAL A 59 7.33 17.84 -7.90
C VAL A 59 8.51 18.08 -6.97
N ASN A 60 9.45 18.99 -7.36
CA ASN A 60 10.62 19.32 -6.53
C ASN A 60 10.25 19.94 -5.16
N GLU A 61 9.16 20.68 -5.08
CA GLU A 61 8.69 21.23 -3.79
C GLU A 61 8.18 20.13 -2.89
N VAL A 62 7.45 19.14 -3.45
CA VAL A 62 6.98 17.97 -2.70
C VAL A 62 8.15 17.17 -2.17
N VAL A 63 9.13 16.85 -3.01
CA VAL A 63 10.34 16.12 -2.61
C VAL A 63 11.07 16.83 -1.48
N GLN A 64 11.25 18.16 -1.58
CA GLN A 64 11.92 18.96 -0.54
C GLN A 64 11.11 19.06 0.76
N ALA A 65 9.77 19.02 0.69
CA ALA A 65 8.92 19.05 1.89
C ALA A 65 9.11 17.83 2.79
N TYR A 66 9.45 16.67 2.21
CA TYR A 66 9.74 15.46 2.97
C TYR A 66 11.10 15.49 3.70
N GLN A 67 12.01 16.38 3.30
CA GLN A 67 13.37 16.44 3.85
C GLN A 67 13.34 16.64 5.38
N GLU A 68 12.58 17.61 5.87
CA GLU A 68 12.49 17.89 7.31
C GLU A 68 11.91 16.71 8.08
N THR A 69 10.99 15.96 7.47
CA THR A 69 10.42 14.74 8.07
C THR A 69 11.48 13.64 8.20
N PHE A 70 12.28 13.39 7.18
CA PHE A 70 13.32 12.37 7.25
C PHE A 70 14.46 12.74 8.20
N PHE A 71 14.90 13.99 8.20
CA PHE A 71 16.00 14.45 9.04
C PHE A 71 15.62 14.65 10.52
N SER A 72 14.36 14.95 10.81
CA SER A 72 13.86 15.09 12.18
C SER A 72 13.53 13.78 12.88
N ASN A 73 13.74 12.65 12.23
CA ASN A 73 13.48 11.34 12.80
C ASN A 73 14.77 10.62 13.19
N ILE A 74 14.71 9.93 14.35
CA ILE A 74 15.72 8.97 14.81
C ILE A 74 15.21 7.57 14.49
N TYR A 75 16.00 6.83 13.72
CA TYR A 75 15.68 5.47 13.29
C TYR A 75 16.44 4.45 14.14
N LEU A 76 15.74 3.72 15.02
CA LEU A 76 16.29 2.75 15.95
C LEU A 76 15.92 1.32 15.55
N GLY A 77 16.73 0.35 16.01
CA GLY A 77 16.54 -1.05 15.66
C GLY A 77 16.67 -1.24 14.15
N ASP A 78 15.64 -1.80 13.51
CA ASP A 78 15.59 -2.07 12.07
C ASP A 78 14.81 -0.99 11.30
N ALA A 79 14.56 0.19 11.90
CA ALA A 79 13.87 1.29 11.25
C ALA A 79 14.77 2.02 10.24
N PHE A 80 14.16 2.53 9.18
CA PHE A 80 14.80 3.28 8.11
C PHE A 80 13.82 4.27 7.48
N PRO A 81 14.30 5.32 6.80
CA PRO A 81 13.45 6.26 6.07
C PRO A 81 12.77 5.59 4.88
N ILE A 82 11.47 5.84 4.72
CA ILE A 82 10.67 5.29 3.63
C ILE A 82 9.89 6.36 2.90
N PHE A 83 9.77 6.22 1.60
CA PHE A 83 8.79 6.93 0.81
C PHE A 83 7.89 5.95 0.05
N TYR A 84 6.62 6.19 0.08
CA TYR A 84 5.62 5.64 -0.82
C TYR A 84 4.49 6.65 -0.97
N MET A 85 3.80 6.66 -2.10
CA MET A 85 2.64 7.53 -2.28
C MET A 85 1.47 6.99 -1.45
N ARG A 86 1.14 7.71 -0.39
CA ARG A 86 0.12 7.29 0.58
C ARG A 86 -1.27 7.34 -0.05
N SER A 87 -2.00 6.27 0.12
CA SER A 87 -3.37 6.15 -0.34
C SER A 87 -4.06 4.99 0.38
N THR A 88 -5.35 4.85 0.20
CA THR A 88 -6.15 3.69 0.64
C THR A 88 -6.60 2.83 -0.54
N GLY A 89 -6.14 3.15 -1.77
CA GLY A 89 -6.53 2.45 -2.99
C GLY A 89 -6.57 3.41 -4.17
N VAL A 90 -5.40 3.99 -4.54
CA VAL A 90 -5.34 5.07 -5.55
C VAL A 90 -5.73 4.61 -6.95
N LEU A 91 -5.73 3.32 -7.21
CA LEU A 91 -6.07 2.79 -8.53
C LEU A 91 -7.45 3.28 -9.00
N GLY A 92 -8.45 3.35 -8.11
CA GLY A 92 -9.75 3.92 -8.45
C GLY A 92 -9.66 5.32 -9.07
N ALA A 93 -8.79 6.18 -8.52
CA ALA A 93 -8.56 7.51 -9.07
C ALA A 93 -7.83 7.48 -10.42
N TYR A 94 -6.91 6.53 -10.64
CA TYR A 94 -6.27 6.35 -11.95
C TYR A 94 -7.25 5.84 -13.01
N LEU A 95 -8.35 5.25 -12.58
CA LEU A 95 -9.45 4.78 -13.43
C LEU A 95 -10.59 5.80 -13.58
N GLY A 96 -10.38 7.05 -13.15
CA GLY A 96 -11.32 8.15 -13.33
C GLY A 96 -12.26 8.41 -12.16
N GLN A 97 -12.14 7.67 -11.06
CA GLN A 97 -12.93 7.92 -9.86
C GLN A 97 -12.52 9.23 -9.18
N THR A 98 -13.49 10.03 -8.75
CA THR A 98 -13.23 11.25 -8.00
C THR A 98 -12.85 10.93 -6.55
N TYR A 99 -12.06 11.81 -5.94
CA TYR A 99 -11.58 11.63 -4.58
C TYR A 99 -11.60 12.92 -3.78
N HIS A 100 -11.53 12.79 -2.47
CA HIS A 100 -11.43 13.89 -1.52
C HIS A 100 -10.30 13.59 -0.51
N ILE A 101 -9.46 14.58 -0.22
CA ILE A 101 -8.39 14.49 0.75
C ILE A 101 -8.86 15.08 2.08
N ASP A 102 -8.87 14.28 3.13
CA ASP A 102 -9.05 14.76 4.50
C ASP A 102 -7.69 15.05 5.13
N VAL A 103 -7.28 16.32 5.04
CA VAL A 103 -5.99 16.79 5.59
C VAL A 103 -5.90 16.59 7.10
N LYS A 104 -7.03 16.70 7.83
CA LYS A 104 -7.04 16.54 9.29
C LYS A 104 -6.80 15.10 9.72
N GLN A 105 -7.41 14.16 9.03
CA GLN A 105 -7.22 12.74 9.28
C GLN A 105 -5.97 12.18 8.57
N GLY A 106 -5.46 12.91 7.57
CA GLY A 106 -4.33 12.48 6.74
C GLY A 106 -4.65 11.24 5.91
N THR A 107 -5.87 11.19 5.35
CA THR A 107 -6.39 10.12 4.52
C THR A 107 -7.06 10.65 3.25
N ILE A 108 -7.40 9.75 2.34
CA ILE A 108 -8.07 10.02 1.07
C ILE A 108 -9.32 9.15 0.99
N TRP A 109 -10.40 9.73 0.49
CA TRP A 109 -11.68 9.05 0.28
C TRP A 109 -12.05 9.08 -1.19
N PHE A 110 -12.36 7.94 -1.75
CA PHE A 110 -12.85 7.80 -3.12
C PHE A 110 -14.37 7.89 -3.13
N GLN A 111 -14.93 8.47 -4.19
CA GLN A 111 -16.37 8.71 -4.27
C GLN A 111 -17.01 7.73 -5.23
N GLU A 112 -18.16 7.20 -4.83
CA GLU A 112 -19.00 6.35 -5.65
C GLU A 112 -19.32 7.01 -7.01
N MET A 113 -19.30 6.24 -8.09
CA MET A 113 -19.67 6.67 -9.44
C MET A 113 -21.19 6.71 -9.60
N LYS A 114 -21.80 7.81 -9.16
CA LYS A 114 -23.26 7.94 -9.13
C LYS A 114 -23.86 8.00 -10.53
N GLY A 115 -25.00 7.31 -10.70
CA GLY A 115 -25.78 7.32 -11.94
C GLY A 115 -25.19 6.45 -13.05
N CYS A 116 -24.27 5.58 -12.74
CA CYS A 116 -23.76 4.54 -13.61
C CYS A 116 -24.33 3.19 -13.16
N GLU A 117 -24.87 2.42 -14.07
CA GLU A 117 -25.14 1.00 -13.83
C GLU A 117 -23.85 0.21 -13.95
N LEU A 118 -23.84 -1.04 -13.44
CA LEU A 118 -22.63 -1.85 -13.38
C LEU A 118 -22.04 -2.09 -14.78
N GLU A 119 -22.90 -2.33 -15.77
CA GLU A 119 -22.54 -2.57 -17.17
C GLU A 119 -21.93 -1.35 -17.87
N ASP A 120 -22.16 -0.14 -17.34
CA ASP A 120 -21.62 1.11 -17.89
C ASP A 120 -20.19 1.40 -17.39
N ILE A 121 -19.72 0.69 -16.36
CA ILE A 121 -18.41 0.91 -15.76
C ILE A 121 -17.36 0.09 -16.51
N HIS A 122 -16.56 0.75 -17.34
CA HIS A 122 -15.47 0.15 -18.13
C HIS A 122 -14.13 0.81 -17.83
N PRO A 123 -13.53 0.55 -16.66
CA PRO A 123 -12.31 1.21 -16.24
C PRO A 123 -11.12 0.77 -17.10
N ARG A 124 -10.28 1.75 -17.47
CA ARG A 124 -9.02 1.51 -18.17
C ARG A 124 -7.97 2.45 -17.63
N LEU A 125 -6.78 1.93 -17.39
CA LEU A 125 -5.65 2.77 -17.03
C LEU A 125 -5.16 3.48 -18.30
N GLU A 126 -5.31 4.81 -18.32
CA GLU A 126 -4.77 5.64 -19.39
C GLU A 126 -3.43 6.21 -18.92
N GLU A 127 -2.36 5.93 -19.67
CA GLU A 127 -1.01 6.42 -19.37
C GLU A 127 -0.94 7.94 -19.23
N THR A 128 -1.80 8.67 -19.95
CA THR A 128 -1.85 10.14 -19.93
C THR A 128 -2.63 10.71 -18.75
N TYR A 129 -3.22 9.88 -17.90
CA TYR A 129 -4.02 10.39 -16.78
C TYR A 129 -3.15 11.18 -15.78
N PRO A 130 -3.50 12.45 -15.47
CA PRO A 130 -2.59 13.37 -14.79
C PRO A 130 -2.10 12.86 -13.42
N LEU A 131 -2.99 12.27 -12.61
CA LEU A 131 -2.60 11.75 -11.30
C LEU A 131 -1.68 10.52 -11.40
N TYR A 132 -1.91 9.68 -12.42
CA TYR A 132 -1.04 8.54 -12.67
C TYR A 132 0.37 9.00 -13.08
N GLN A 133 0.47 9.93 -14.03
CA GLN A 133 1.75 10.54 -14.41
C GLN A 133 2.44 11.21 -13.22
N ARG A 134 1.67 11.96 -12.42
CA ARG A 134 2.17 12.56 -11.17
C ARG A 134 2.82 11.54 -10.26
N SER A 135 2.22 10.37 -10.10
CA SER A 135 2.74 9.30 -9.25
C SER A 135 4.07 8.76 -9.76
N LEU A 136 4.19 8.54 -11.07
CA LEU A 136 5.45 8.10 -11.70
C LEU A 136 6.55 9.17 -11.60
N GLU A 137 6.20 10.44 -11.78
CA GLU A 137 7.13 11.57 -11.60
C GLU A 137 7.64 11.68 -10.16
N LEU A 138 6.76 11.54 -9.18
CA LEU A 138 7.13 11.55 -7.76
C LEU A 138 8.09 10.40 -7.43
N ILE A 139 7.80 9.17 -7.86
CA ILE A 139 8.69 8.01 -7.65
C ILE A 139 10.10 8.33 -8.18
N LYS A 140 10.20 8.78 -9.44
CA LYS A 140 11.48 9.12 -10.08
C LYS A 140 12.21 10.25 -9.34
N ALA A 141 11.49 11.31 -8.96
CA ALA A 141 12.07 12.48 -8.31
C ALA A 141 12.56 12.17 -6.89
N PHE A 142 11.81 11.40 -6.09
CA PHE A 142 12.25 10.96 -4.76
C PHE A 142 13.47 10.06 -4.87
N ASN A 143 13.46 9.10 -5.78
CA ASN A 143 14.58 8.19 -6.01
C ASN A 143 15.84 8.96 -6.43
N GLN A 144 15.72 9.93 -7.34
CA GLN A 144 16.85 10.75 -7.78
C GLN A 144 17.39 11.66 -6.68
N PHE A 145 16.51 12.24 -5.85
CA PHE A 145 16.91 13.25 -4.85
C PHE A 145 17.52 12.61 -3.60
N TYR A 146 16.95 11.53 -3.10
CA TYR A 146 17.38 10.91 -1.84
C TYR A 146 18.33 9.72 -2.03
N GLY A 147 18.33 9.10 -3.19
CA GLY A 147 19.18 7.94 -3.45
C GLY A 147 18.98 6.82 -2.42
N ASP A 148 20.08 6.21 -2.00
CA ASP A 148 20.12 5.13 -1.02
C ASP A 148 19.87 5.57 0.44
N ASP A 149 19.53 6.84 0.66
CA ASP A 149 19.14 7.33 1.97
C ASP A 149 17.73 6.91 2.39
N ILE A 150 16.90 6.53 1.43
CA ILE A 150 15.52 6.07 1.68
C ILE A 150 15.23 4.77 0.93
N ALA A 151 14.28 3.99 1.46
CA ALA A 151 13.65 2.92 0.69
C ALA A 151 12.41 3.46 -0.05
N MET A 152 12.18 2.95 -1.26
CA MET A 152 11.15 3.41 -2.17
C MET A 152 10.01 2.41 -2.30
N GLY A 153 8.79 2.88 -2.11
CA GLY A 153 7.57 2.13 -2.39
C GLY A 153 6.73 2.77 -3.49
N ILE A 154 5.91 1.96 -4.12
CA ILE A 154 4.87 2.45 -5.01
C ILE A 154 3.63 2.89 -4.23
N ALA A 155 2.65 3.49 -4.90
CA ALA A 155 1.38 3.82 -4.30
C ALA A 155 0.64 2.55 -3.82
N ASN A 156 -0.16 2.67 -2.75
CA ASN A 156 -1.12 1.61 -2.43
C ASN A 156 -2.23 1.64 -3.48
N LEU A 157 -2.24 0.64 -4.35
CA LEU A 157 -3.19 0.53 -5.47
C LEU A 157 -4.59 0.08 -4.99
N GLY A 158 -4.69 -0.56 -3.81
CA GLY A 158 -5.93 -1.11 -3.26
C GLY A 158 -6.16 -2.57 -3.67
N GLY A 159 -7.20 -3.17 -3.13
CA GLY A 159 -7.71 -4.48 -3.55
C GLY A 159 -8.72 -4.35 -4.69
N MET A 160 -8.80 -5.35 -5.56
CA MET A 160 -9.66 -5.27 -6.75
C MET A 160 -11.13 -5.11 -6.36
N MET A 161 -11.64 -5.95 -5.45
CA MET A 161 -13.02 -5.84 -4.98
C MET A 161 -13.26 -4.60 -4.10
N ASP A 162 -12.22 -4.06 -3.45
CA ASP A 162 -12.31 -2.79 -2.74
C ASP A 162 -12.52 -1.62 -3.72
N ILE A 163 -11.90 -1.70 -4.91
CA ILE A 163 -12.10 -0.70 -5.98
C ILE A 163 -13.50 -0.86 -6.60
N VAL A 164 -13.99 -2.10 -6.83
CA VAL A 164 -15.37 -2.36 -7.26
C VAL A 164 -16.34 -1.73 -6.27
N GLU A 165 -16.16 -2.00 -4.98
CA GLU A 165 -17.00 -1.46 -3.91
C GLU A 165 -16.94 0.07 -3.86
N SER A 166 -15.78 0.67 -3.97
CA SER A 166 -15.62 2.11 -3.93
C SER A 166 -16.28 2.82 -5.14
N MET A 167 -16.28 2.18 -6.32
CA MET A 167 -16.93 2.69 -7.54
C MET A 167 -18.45 2.55 -7.49
N ARG A 168 -18.95 1.40 -7.04
CA ARG A 168 -20.36 1.01 -7.09
C ARG A 168 -21.13 1.37 -5.82
N GLY A 169 -20.42 1.52 -4.69
CA GLY A 169 -20.99 1.65 -3.35
C GLY A 169 -21.27 0.29 -2.70
N ALA A 170 -21.02 0.17 -1.39
CA ALA A 170 -21.05 -1.10 -0.65
C ALA A 170 -22.37 -1.87 -0.81
N ASN A 171 -23.51 -1.19 -0.70
CA ASN A 171 -24.83 -1.84 -0.80
C ASN A 171 -25.07 -2.43 -2.19
N ASN A 172 -24.78 -1.66 -3.24
CA ASN A 172 -24.97 -2.11 -4.61
C ASN A 172 -24.01 -3.26 -4.93
N SER A 173 -22.75 -3.14 -4.56
CA SER A 173 -21.76 -4.22 -4.77
C SER A 173 -22.21 -5.54 -4.14
N LEU A 174 -22.78 -5.51 -2.92
CA LEU A 174 -23.28 -6.72 -2.28
C LEU A 174 -24.49 -7.32 -2.99
N ILE A 175 -25.37 -6.50 -3.57
CA ILE A 175 -26.52 -6.95 -4.35
C ILE A 175 -26.06 -7.52 -5.69
N ASP A 176 -25.18 -6.81 -6.38
CA ASP A 176 -24.67 -7.15 -7.70
C ASP A 176 -23.96 -8.52 -7.70
N LEU A 177 -23.35 -8.96 -6.57
CA LEU A 177 -22.79 -10.32 -6.45
C LEU A 177 -23.81 -11.44 -6.70
N TYR A 178 -25.11 -11.17 -6.49
CA TYR A 178 -26.21 -12.13 -6.67
C TYR A 178 -27.03 -11.85 -7.91
N ASP A 179 -27.25 -10.57 -8.24
CA ASP A 179 -28.11 -10.18 -9.33
C ASP A 179 -27.39 -10.17 -10.68
N ASP A 180 -26.09 -9.83 -10.69
CA ASP A 180 -25.29 -9.75 -11.91
C ASP A 180 -23.81 -10.19 -11.71
N PRO A 181 -23.58 -11.43 -11.30
CA PRO A 181 -22.24 -11.94 -10.96
C PRO A 181 -21.25 -11.88 -12.14
N ASP A 182 -21.72 -12.06 -13.37
CA ASP A 182 -20.87 -12.04 -14.58
C ASP A 182 -20.28 -10.63 -14.81
N GLU A 183 -21.08 -9.57 -14.59
CA GLU A 183 -20.62 -8.19 -14.74
C GLU A 183 -19.70 -7.78 -13.58
N VAL A 184 -19.95 -8.24 -12.35
CA VAL A 184 -19.00 -8.05 -11.24
C VAL A 184 -17.66 -8.68 -11.58
N GLN A 185 -17.65 -9.91 -12.10
CA GLN A 185 -16.41 -10.59 -12.48
C GLN A 185 -15.70 -9.88 -13.63
N ARG A 186 -16.44 -9.39 -14.65
CA ARG A 186 -15.89 -8.58 -15.74
C ARG A 186 -15.21 -7.31 -15.20
N LEU A 187 -15.90 -6.57 -14.33
CA LEU A 187 -15.36 -5.35 -13.74
C LEU A 187 -14.11 -5.63 -12.90
N ASN A 188 -14.14 -6.68 -12.09
CA ASN A 188 -13.01 -7.13 -11.29
C ASN A 188 -11.78 -7.48 -12.16
N ASP A 189 -11.99 -8.21 -13.28
CA ASP A 189 -10.94 -8.55 -14.23
C ASP A 189 -10.39 -7.31 -14.98
N ASP A 190 -11.21 -6.33 -15.29
CA ASP A 190 -10.76 -5.09 -15.93
C ASP A 190 -9.92 -4.23 -14.96
N ILE A 191 -10.32 -4.18 -13.68
CA ILE A 191 -9.54 -3.52 -12.62
C ILE A 191 -8.21 -4.26 -12.40
N TYR A 192 -8.21 -5.60 -12.40
CA TYR A 192 -6.97 -6.37 -12.27
C TYR A 192 -5.98 -6.09 -13.40
N LYS A 193 -6.42 -5.99 -14.65
CA LYS A 193 -5.54 -5.62 -15.78
C LYS A 193 -4.90 -4.24 -15.57
N ALA A 194 -5.68 -3.28 -15.07
CA ALA A 194 -5.17 -1.95 -14.75
C ALA A 194 -4.20 -1.96 -13.56
N PHE A 195 -4.47 -2.81 -12.56
CA PHE A 195 -3.57 -3.04 -11.43
C PHE A 195 -2.22 -3.60 -11.91
N GLU A 196 -2.24 -4.67 -12.71
CA GLU A 196 -1.03 -5.30 -13.26
C GLU A 196 -0.18 -4.29 -14.00
N GLN A 197 -0.78 -3.52 -14.93
CA GLN A 197 -0.09 -2.47 -15.66
C GLN A 197 0.50 -1.41 -14.71
N ALA A 198 -0.30 -0.86 -13.80
CA ALA A 198 0.15 0.17 -12.86
C ALA A 198 1.28 -0.33 -11.95
N TYR A 199 1.17 -1.57 -11.46
CA TYR A 199 2.18 -2.20 -10.63
C TYR A 199 3.51 -2.33 -11.38
N GLU A 200 3.51 -2.91 -12.58
CA GLU A 200 4.71 -3.12 -13.38
C GLU A 200 5.41 -1.81 -13.74
N GLU A 201 4.65 -0.80 -14.21
CA GLU A 201 5.21 0.49 -14.58
C GLU A 201 5.77 1.27 -13.38
N MET A 202 5.09 1.23 -12.24
CA MET A 202 5.57 1.89 -11.02
C MET A 202 6.82 1.21 -10.45
N ILE A 203 6.86 -0.11 -10.40
CA ILE A 203 8.05 -0.87 -9.98
C ILE A 203 9.23 -0.59 -10.91
N ALA A 204 9.00 -0.57 -12.22
CA ALA A 204 10.03 -0.24 -13.22
C ALA A 204 10.53 1.23 -13.11
N SER A 205 9.75 2.10 -12.48
CA SER A 205 10.14 3.51 -12.24
C SER A 205 11.08 3.69 -11.04
N ILE A 206 11.30 2.66 -10.23
CA ILE A 206 12.24 2.67 -9.10
C ILE A 206 13.61 2.18 -9.58
N ASP A 207 14.63 3.04 -9.51
CA ASP A 207 16.02 2.64 -9.76
C ASP A 207 16.62 1.99 -8.50
N LEU A 208 16.66 0.66 -8.47
CA LEU A 208 17.17 -0.09 -7.33
C LEU A 208 18.66 0.17 -7.05
N ASN A 209 19.44 0.61 -8.05
CA ASN A 209 20.85 0.96 -7.84
C ASN A 209 21.02 2.31 -7.11
N ASN A 210 19.95 3.07 -7.00
CA ASN A 210 19.92 4.39 -6.37
C ASN A 210 18.81 4.48 -5.30
N THR A 211 18.63 3.45 -4.49
CA THR A 211 17.74 3.42 -3.32
C THR A 211 18.23 2.40 -2.31
N LEU A 212 17.80 2.51 -1.07
CA LEU A 212 18.07 1.49 -0.04
C LEU A 212 17.42 0.14 -0.39
N GLY A 213 16.30 0.17 -1.12
CA GLY A 213 15.55 -0.98 -1.56
C GLY A 213 14.07 -0.65 -1.77
N TYR A 214 13.29 -1.66 -2.13
CA TYR A 214 11.83 -1.56 -2.17
C TYR A 214 11.24 -1.58 -0.77
N THR A 215 10.12 -0.91 -0.60
CA THR A 215 9.32 -0.92 0.63
C THR A 215 7.84 -0.68 0.34
N GLY A 216 7.04 -0.61 1.39
CA GLY A 216 5.63 -0.23 1.35
C GLY A 216 5.17 0.27 2.71
N TRP A 217 3.88 0.39 2.90
CA TRP A 217 3.27 0.93 4.13
C TRP A 217 3.54 0.09 5.40
N ILE A 218 3.89 -1.21 5.26
CA ILE A 218 4.33 -2.06 6.38
C ILE A 218 5.81 -1.82 6.73
N SER A 219 6.53 -1.01 5.95
CA SER A 219 7.94 -0.67 6.20
C SER A 219 8.90 -1.87 6.21
N LEU A 220 8.64 -2.92 5.44
CA LEU A 220 9.60 -3.99 5.20
C LEU A 220 10.58 -3.58 4.10
N LEU A 221 11.86 -3.82 4.31
CA LEU A 221 12.89 -3.59 3.29
C LEU A 221 13.05 -4.82 2.41
N SER A 222 13.20 -4.62 1.11
CA SER A 222 13.33 -5.69 0.14
C SER A 222 14.27 -5.31 -1.00
N GLN A 223 15.16 -6.22 -1.39
CA GLN A 223 15.97 -6.05 -2.61
C GLN A 223 15.26 -6.60 -3.86
N LYS A 224 14.01 -7.05 -3.71
CA LYS A 224 13.16 -7.57 -4.77
C LYS A 224 11.84 -6.82 -4.78
N PRO A 225 11.15 -6.73 -5.93
CA PRO A 225 9.84 -6.10 -6.00
C PRO A 225 8.90 -6.58 -4.89
N TYR A 226 8.33 -5.62 -4.16
CA TYR A 226 7.52 -5.86 -2.97
C TYR A 226 6.21 -5.06 -3.05
N PHE A 227 5.12 -5.70 -2.70
CA PHE A 227 3.82 -5.06 -2.58
C PHE A 227 2.93 -5.77 -1.55
N ILE A 228 1.92 -5.05 -1.07
CA ILE A 228 0.97 -5.53 -0.07
C ILE A 228 -0.41 -5.54 -0.71
N SER A 229 -0.93 -6.74 -0.97
CA SER A 229 -2.29 -6.95 -1.43
C SER A 229 -3.29 -6.88 -0.29
N GLN A 230 -4.53 -6.52 -0.57
CA GLN A 230 -5.62 -6.41 0.40
C GLN A 230 -6.96 -6.74 -0.25
N CYS A 231 -7.96 -7.00 0.59
CA CYS A 231 -9.36 -7.00 0.24
C CYS A 231 -10.18 -6.77 1.50
N ASP A 232 -10.49 -5.51 1.81
CA ASP A 232 -11.27 -5.15 3.00
C ASP A 232 -12.75 -5.48 2.80
N PHE A 233 -13.24 -5.44 1.55
CA PHE A 233 -14.57 -5.88 1.15
C PHE A 233 -14.88 -7.31 1.60
N CYS A 234 -13.88 -8.18 1.69
CA CYS A 234 -14.06 -9.59 2.06
C CYS A 234 -14.69 -9.78 3.45
N CYS A 235 -14.60 -8.79 4.34
CA CYS A 235 -15.22 -8.85 5.67
C CYS A 235 -16.76 -8.85 5.61
N MET A 236 -17.35 -8.39 4.49
CA MET A 236 -18.80 -8.28 4.28
C MET A 236 -19.41 -9.48 3.55
N ILE A 237 -18.59 -10.39 3.02
CA ILE A 237 -19.04 -11.53 2.20
C ILE A 237 -18.74 -12.87 2.84
N GLY A 238 -19.47 -13.90 2.40
CA GLY A 238 -19.27 -15.27 2.84
C GLY A 238 -18.13 -16.00 2.10
N PRO A 239 -17.76 -17.21 2.52
CA PRO A 239 -16.72 -17.99 1.87
C PRO A 239 -17.02 -18.31 0.39
N GLU A 240 -18.28 -18.54 0.02
CA GLU A 240 -18.67 -18.83 -1.35
C GLU A 240 -18.40 -17.64 -2.28
N GLN A 241 -18.80 -16.44 -1.89
CA GLN A 241 -18.53 -15.20 -2.65
C GLN A 241 -17.04 -14.85 -2.66
N PHE A 242 -16.33 -15.14 -1.57
CA PHE A 242 -14.89 -14.98 -1.55
C PHE A 242 -14.18 -15.89 -2.56
N ASP A 243 -14.56 -17.17 -2.64
CA ASP A 243 -14.01 -18.11 -3.60
C ASP A 243 -14.32 -17.70 -5.04
N GLU A 244 -15.52 -17.16 -5.29
CA GLU A 244 -15.96 -16.76 -6.63
C GLU A 244 -15.31 -15.45 -7.12
N PHE A 245 -15.29 -14.40 -6.28
CA PHE A 245 -14.92 -13.04 -6.73
C PHE A 245 -13.56 -12.55 -6.26
N VAL A 246 -12.94 -13.17 -5.25
CA VAL A 246 -11.73 -12.65 -4.63
C VAL A 246 -10.53 -13.58 -4.80
N PHE A 247 -10.73 -14.88 -4.56
CA PHE A 247 -9.64 -15.85 -4.42
C PHE A 247 -8.71 -15.91 -5.64
N GLU A 248 -9.24 -16.06 -6.84
CA GLU A 248 -8.41 -16.19 -8.06
C GLU A 248 -7.65 -14.90 -8.37
N THR A 249 -8.23 -13.73 -8.07
CA THR A 249 -7.55 -12.44 -8.25
C THR A 249 -6.40 -12.27 -7.26
N LEU A 250 -6.59 -12.59 -5.99
CA LEU A 250 -5.52 -12.57 -4.98
C LEU A 250 -4.39 -13.55 -5.34
N LYS A 251 -4.72 -14.70 -5.91
CA LYS A 251 -3.74 -15.68 -6.36
C LYS A 251 -2.91 -15.17 -7.55
N LYS A 252 -3.55 -14.46 -8.48
CA LYS A 252 -2.84 -13.75 -9.57
C LYS A 252 -1.90 -12.69 -9.01
N GLU A 253 -2.35 -11.85 -8.05
CA GLU A 253 -1.51 -10.86 -7.38
C GLU A 253 -0.32 -11.50 -6.65
N ALA A 254 -0.55 -12.55 -5.86
CA ALA A 254 0.50 -13.26 -5.15
C ALA A 254 1.57 -13.87 -6.08
N SER A 255 1.17 -14.23 -7.31
CA SER A 255 2.05 -14.80 -8.33
C SER A 255 2.82 -13.71 -9.11
N LEU A 256 2.19 -12.56 -9.36
CA LEU A 256 2.78 -11.41 -10.05
C LEU A 256 3.89 -10.77 -9.21
N ILE A 257 3.68 -10.66 -7.90
CA ILE A 257 4.52 -9.91 -6.97
C ILE A 257 5.58 -10.83 -6.36
N GLU A 258 6.87 -10.59 -6.60
CA GLU A 258 7.95 -11.47 -6.15
C GLU A 258 8.00 -11.62 -4.62
N ARG A 259 7.79 -10.49 -3.87
CA ARG A 259 7.63 -10.47 -2.42
C ARG A 259 6.26 -9.91 -2.06
N SER A 260 5.25 -10.75 -2.24
CA SER A 260 3.86 -10.41 -1.96
C SER A 260 3.54 -10.58 -0.48
N PHE A 261 2.88 -9.59 0.10
CA PHE A 261 2.32 -9.62 1.44
C PHE A 261 0.81 -9.45 1.37
N TYR A 262 0.08 -9.99 2.32
CA TYR A 262 -1.36 -9.76 2.43
C TYR A 262 -1.70 -8.97 3.69
N HIS A 263 -2.51 -7.94 3.54
CA HIS A 263 -3.08 -7.18 4.63
C HIS A 263 -4.41 -7.79 5.04
N LEU A 264 -4.44 -8.40 6.23
CA LEU A 264 -5.64 -9.00 6.82
C LEU A 264 -6.22 -8.04 7.85
N ASP A 265 -7.27 -7.29 7.47
CA ASP A 265 -7.89 -6.31 8.36
C ASP A 265 -9.16 -6.83 9.03
N GLY A 266 -9.12 -6.80 10.34
CA GLY A 266 -10.26 -7.07 11.21
C GLY A 266 -10.69 -8.54 11.31
N PRO A 267 -11.47 -8.86 12.36
CA PRO A 267 -11.90 -10.23 12.64
C PRO A 267 -12.86 -10.79 11.58
N GLY A 268 -13.54 -9.91 10.82
CA GLY A 268 -14.45 -10.32 9.76
C GLY A 268 -13.77 -11.03 8.60
N ALA A 269 -12.50 -10.68 8.31
CA ALA A 269 -11.71 -11.27 7.25
C ALA A 269 -11.07 -12.63 7.63
N VAL A 270 -10.96 -12.95 8.93
CA VAL A 270 -10.30 -14.18 9.42
C VAL A 270 -10.95 -15.45 8.88
N ARG A 271 -12.25 -15.41 8.58
CA ARG A 271 -12.97 -16.57 8.00
C ARG A 271 -12.41 -17.03 6.66
N HIS A 272 -11.66 -16.17 5.97
CA HIS A 272 -11.04 -16.42 4.67
C HIS A 272 -9.54 -16.75 4.77
N LEU A 273 -8.96 -16.82 5.98
CA LEU A 273 -7.52 -16.94 6.20
C LEU A 273 -6.91 -18.17 5.51
N ASP A 274 -7.58 -19.32 5.55
CA ASP A 274 -7.08 -20.56 4.93
C ASP A 274 -6.94 -20.38 3.39
N LYS A 275 -7.90 -19.72 2.76
CA LYS A 275 -7.87 -19.39 1.33
C LYS A 275 -6.80 -18.35 0.99
N ILE A 276 -6.64 -17.35 1.85
CA ILE A 276 -5.58 -16.33 1.70
C ILE A 276 -4.19 -16.98 1.77
N ILE A 277 -4.00 -17.95 2.68
CA ILE A 277 -2.76 -18.74 2.77
C ILE A 277 -2.55 -19.55 1.48
N GLU A 278 -3.60 -20.15 0.94
CA GLU A 278 -3.56 -20.91 -0.32
C GLU A 278 -3.14 -20.07 -1.52
N CYS A 279 -3.37 -18.74 -1.52
CA CYS A 279 -2.90 -17.84 -2.58
C CYS A 279 -1.37 -17.78 -2.71
N GLY A 280 -0.63 -18.13 -1.65
CA GLY A 280 0.84 -18.23 -1.70
C GLY A 280 1.59 -16.93 -1.38
N PHE A 281 0.96 -15.99 -0.69
CA PHE A 281 1.63 -14.79 -0.15
C PHE A 281 2.81 -15.16 0.75
N LYS A 282 3.86 -14.35 0.74
CA LYS A 282 5.09 -14.59 1.52
C LYS A 282 4.93 -14.23 3.00
N GLY A 283 3.90 -13.47 3.34
CA GLY A 283 3.57 -13.11 4.71
C GLY A 283 2.20 -12.45 4.81
N ILE A 284 1.70 -12.35 6.04
CA ILE A 284 0.41 -11.74 6.35
C ILE A 284 0.61 -10.70 7.43
N GLN A 285 0.13 -9.49 7.19
CA GLN A 285 -0.03 -8.47 8.22
C GLN A 285 -1.40 -8.66 8.87
N TRP A 286 -1.41 -8.88 10.16
CA TRP A 286 -2.65 -8.92 10.95
C TRP A 286 -2.94 -7.56 11.59
N ILE A 287 -4.12 -7.01 11.31
CA ILE A 287 -4.69 -5.85 12.00
C ILE A 287 -5.97 -6.29 12.70
N ASN A 288 -6.04 -6.03 13.99
CA ASN A 288 -7.14 -6.51 14.84
C ASN A 288 -8.46 -5.75 14.66
N GLY A 289 -8.51 -4.68 13.86
CA GLY A 289 -9.70 -3.87 13.60
C GLY A 289 -10.15 -3.00 14.77
N ALA A 290 -11.07 -2.09 14.49
CA ALA A 290 -11.64 -1.20 15.50
C ALA A 290 -12.52 -1.97 16.49
N GLY A 291 -12.32 -1.74 17.79
CA GLY A 291 -13.10 -2.38 18.87
C GLY A 291 -12.69 -3.80 19.25
N ALA A 292 -11.73 -4.38 18.54
CA ALA A 292 -11.14 -5.65 18.96
C ALA A 292 -10.13 -5.43 20.09
N VAL A 293 -10.05 -6.37 21.05
CA VAL A 293 -8.98 -6.38 22.05
C VAL A 293 -7.65 -6.60 21.32
N SER A 294 -6.69 -5.69 21.53
CA SER A 294 -5.37 -5.82 20.92
C SER A 294 -4.75 -7.16 21.28
N TYR A 295 -4.51 -8.01 20.30
CA TYR A 295 -3.80 -9.29 20.46
C TYR A 295 -2.38 -9.12 21.02
N THR A 296 -1.82 -7.93 20.96
CA THR A 296 -0.54 -7.60 21.58
C THR A 296 -0.55 -7.82 23.10
N HIS A 297 -1.70 -7.70 23.76
CA HIS A 297 -1.84 -8.00 25.18
C HIS A 297 -2.02 -9.49 25.48
N LEU A 298 -2.58 -10.28 24.57
CA LEU A 298 -2.81 -11.72 24.78
C LEU A 298 -1.58 -12.56 24.45
N ARG A 299 -0.78 -12.18 23.46
CA ARG A 299 0.42 -12.92 23.06
C ARG A 299 1.69 -12.62 23.87
N ALA A 300 1.74 -11.53 24.61
CA ALA A 300 2.86 -11.30 25.54
C ALA A 300 2.97 -12.41 26.61
N HIS A 301 1.91 -13.18 26.83
CA HIS A 301 1.89 -14.32 27.74
C HIS A 301 2.05 -15.69 27.07
N GLU A 302 1.86 -15.81 25.76
CA GLU A 302 1.91 -17.10 25.05
C GLU A 302 3.24 -17.39 24.34
N THR A 303 4.09 -16.39 24.15
CA THR A 303 5.41 -16.57 23.49
C THR A 303 6.56 -16.86 24.45
N CYS A 304 6.26 -17.13 25.72
CA CYS A 304 7.23 -17.54 26.76
C CYS A 304 7.13 -19.04 27.09
N ALA A 305 6.72 -19.89 26.15
CA ALA A 305 6.75 -21.35 26.31
C ALA A 305 7.61 -21.99 25.24
#